data_9c17ad640893e95e200878b3b3d7b961
#
_entry.id   9c17ad640893e95e200878b3b3d7b961
#
_cell.length_a   1.000
_cell.length_b   1.000
_cell.length_c   1.000
_cell.angle_alpha   90.00
_cell.angle_beta   90.00
_cell.angle_gamma   90.00
#
_symmetry.space_group_name_H-M   'P 1'
#
loop_
_entity.id
_entity.type
_entity.pdbx_description
1 polymer ?
#
loop_
_entity_poly.entity_id
_entity_poly.type
_entity_poly.pdbx_seq_one_letter_code
_entity_poly.pdbx_strand_id
1 'polypeptide(L)'
;MLGQITSEGFLNPDVTVGQFGIESGMRVADFGCGAGHITILVAQKVGEDGKVTALDIMEDKLDSVRARGKAAGLENIDTVRTNLEVGGSSGLADGSQDIVILATMLFQSQKKADILKEAARVLKSAGKVALVEWKKGTGGFGPPEELRTSEQDMQALFKAAGFANARKFDAGQFHYGFIFTR
;
A
#
# COMPACT_ATOMS: atom_id res chain seq x y z
N MET A 1 -7.06 29.80 17.52
CA MET A 1 -5.67 29.33 17.59
C MET A 1 -5.57 28.14 16.63
N LEU A 2 -4.97 28.35 15.45
CA LEU A 2 -4.59 27.25 14.55
C LEU A 2 -3.38 26.57 15.18
N GLY A 3 -3.59 25.40 15.79
CA GLY A 3 -2.51 24.59 16.32
C GLY A 3 -1.52 24.30 15.19
N GLN A 4 -0.23 24.54 15.42
CA GLN A 4 0.82 24.15 14.51
C GLN A 4 0.73 22.62 14.34
N ILE A 5 0.33 22.19 13.14
CA ILE A 5 0.40 20.77 12.76
C ILE A 5 1.88 20.50 12.53
N THR A 6 2.50 19.88 13.51
CA THR A 6 3.86 19.39 13.37
C THR A 6 3.87 18.24 12.35
N SER A 7 4.98 18.03 11.66
CA SER A 7 5.17 16.92 10.71
C SER A 7 4.86 15.54 11.32
N GLU A 8 4.80 15.44 12.64
CA GLU A 8 4.45 14.24 13.41
C GLU A 8 2.98 13.81 13.27
N GLY A 9 2.08 14.70 12.81
CA GLY A 9 0.65 14.37 12.60
C GLY A 9 0.37 13.66 11.26
N PHE A 10 1.25 13.80 10.27
CA PHE A 10 1.10 13.16 8.97
C PHE A 10 1.75 11.77 8.95
N LEU A 11 1.37 10.97 7.96
CA LEU A 11 1.99 9.68 7.70
C LEU A 11 3.52 9.87 7.55
N ASN A 12 4.29 9.28 8.45
CA ASN A 12 5.74 9.20 8.28
C ASN A 12 6.08 7.91 7.50
N PRO A 13 6.51 8.00 6.24
CA PRO A 13 6.73 6.83 5.41
C PRO A 13 7.77 5.86 6.00
N ASP A 14 8.86 6.34 6.59
CA ASP A 14 9.92 5.50 7.18
C ASP A 14 9.42 4.68 8.35
N VAL A 15 8.72 5.33 9.29
CA VAL A 15 8.12 4.67 10.46
C VAL A 15 7.07 3.65 10.00
N THR A 16 6.25 4.03 9.03
CA THR A 16 5.16 3.19 8.50
C THR A 16 5.71 1.94 7.79
N VAL A 17 6.69 2.10 6.90
CA VAL A 17 7.35 0.99 6.20
C VAL A 17 8.08 0.07 7.19
N GLY A 18 8.57 0.61 8.31
CA GLY A 18 9.12 -0.17 9.43
C GLY A 18 8.12 -1.18 10.01
N GLN A 19 6.81 -0.90 9.94
CA GLN A 19 5.76 -1.79 10.45
C GLN A 19 5.36 -2.93 9.50
N PHE A 20 5.73 -2.84 8.21
CA PHE A 20 5.30 -3.79 7.18
C PHE A 20 5.99 -5.15 7.28
N GLY A 21 7.09 -5.26 8.05
CA GLY A 21 7.88 -6.48 8.15
C GLY A 21 8.50 -6.87 6.80
N ILE A 22 9.06 -5.88 6.11
CA ILE A 22 9.85 -6.07 4.89
C ILE A 22 11.21 -6.67 5.27
N GLU A 23 11.60 -7.71 4.55
CA GLU A 23 12.89 -8.38 4.68
C GLU A 23 13.64 -8.37 3.35
N SER A 24 14.96 -8.51 3.41
CA SER A 24 15.81 -8.61 2.22
C SER A 24 15.39 -9.79 1.34
N GLY A 25 15.45 -9.63 0.02
CA GLY A 25 15.07 -10.64 -0.96
C GLY A 25 13.58 -10.79 -1.22
N MET A 26 12.70 -10.09 -0.48
CA MET A 26 11.25 -10.16 -0.70
C MET A 26 10.82 -9.57 -2.03
N ARG A 27 9.74 -10.12 -2.58
CA ARG A 27 8.99 -9.58 -3.72
C ARG A 27 7.76 -8.84 -3.23
N VAL A 28 7.69 -7.57 -3.52
CA VAL A 28 6.63 -6.69 -3.01
C VAL A 28 5.90 -6.01 -4.15
N ALA A 29 4.57 -6.00 -4.11
CA ALA A 29 3.74 -5.21 -5.02
C ALA A 29 3.16 -4.00 -4.27
N ASP A 30 3.40 -2.80 -4.80
CA ASP A 30 2.87 -1.54 -4.28
C ASP A 30 1.69 -1.11 -5.15
N PHE A 31 0.48 -1.40 -4.68
CA PHE A 31 -0.78 -1.16 -5.39
C PHE A 31 -1.24 0.29 -5.17
N GLY A 32 -1.29 1.08 -6.25
CA GLY A 32 -1.57 2.51 -6.17
C GLY A 32 -0.38 3.28 -5.58
N CYS A 33 0.81 3.06 -6.14
CA CYS A 33 2.08 3.53 -5.59
C CYS A 33 2.22 5.06 -5.54
N GLY A 34 1.34 5.79 -6.24
CA GLY A 34 1.42 7.25 -6.32
C GLY A 34 2.82 7.73 -6.73
N ALA A 35 3.32 8.78 -6.09
CA ALA A 35 4.64 9.35 -6.41
C ALA A 35 5.83 8.51 -5.90
N GLY A 36 5.60 7.32 -5.31
CA GLY A 36 6.64 6.36 -4.98
C GLY A 36 7.37 6.57 -3.66
N HIS A 37 6.85 7.38 -2.75
CA HIS A 37 7.52 7.60 -1.46
C HIS A 37 7.70 6.29 -0.66
N ILE A 38 6.66 5.45 -0.60
CA ILE A 38 6.72 4.13 0.04
C ILE A 38 7.53 3.16 -0.81
N THR A 39 7.29 3.13 -2.13
CA THR A 39 7.99 2.27 -3.10
C THR A 39 9.51 2.33 -2.94
N ILE A 40 10.08 3.54 -2.86
CA ILE A 40 11.53 3.73 -2.75
C ILE A 40 12.08 3.15 -1.44
N LEU A 41 11.43 3.42 -0.31
CA LEU A 41 11.84 2.89 0.99
C LEU A 41 11.75 1.35 1.04
N VAL A 42 10.71 0.80 0.43
CA VAL A 42 10.55 -0.66 0.31
C VAL A 42 11.65 -1.27 -0.54
N ALA A 43 11.96 -0.64 -1.70
CA ALA A 43 13.00 -1.13 -2.60
C ALA A 43 14.40 -1.12 -1.95
N GLN A 44 14.68 -0.11 -1.13
CA GLN A 44 15.90 -0.07 -0.31
C GLN A 44 15.95 -1.22 0.70
N LYS A 45 14.81 -1.52 1.36
CA LYS A 45 14.74 -2.56 2.37
C LYS A 45 14.84 -3.98 1.82
N VAL A 46 14.19 -4.26 0.67
CA VAL A 46 14.30 -5.60 0.05
C VAL A 46 15.68 -5.85 -0.56
N GLY A 47 16.44 -4.79 -0.85
CA GLY A 47 17.80 -4.89 -1.37
C GLY A 47 17.87 -5.42 -2.80
N GLU A 48 19.09 -5.66 -3.29
CA GLU A 48 19.36 -6.07 -4.68
C GLU A 48 18.75 -7.44 -5.05
N ASP A 49 18.65 -8.34 -4.09
CA ASP A 49 18.06 -9.68 -4.28
C ASP A 49 16.52 -9.66 -4.24
N GLY A 50 15.92 -8.55 -3.78
CA GLY A 50 14.48 -8.36 -3.73
C GLY A 50 13.95 -7.60 -4.95
N LYS A 51 12.62 -7.49 -5.04
CA LYS A 51 11.98 -6.81 -6.16
C LYS A 51 10.74 -6.07 -5.71
N VAL A 52 10.56 -4.84 -6.18
CA VAL A 52 9.32 -4.09 -5.99
C VAL A 52 8.66 -3.86 -7.33
N THR A 53 7.37 -4.19 -7.42
CA THR A 53 6.53 -3.80 -8.56
C THR A 53 5.59 -2.68 -8.12
N ALA A 54 5.80 -1.49 -8.66
CA ALA A 54 4.97 -0.31 -8.42
C ALA A 54 3.86 -0.23 -9.47
N LEU A 55 2.61 -0.26 -9.03
CA LEU A 55 1.44 -0.27 -9.91
C LEU A 55 0.58 0.98 -9.67
N ASP A 56 0.24 1.68 -10.75
CA ASP A 56 -0.67 2.82 -10.70
C ASP A 56 -1.42 2.96 -12.04
N ILE A 57 -2.58 3.62 -12.03
CA ILE A 57 -3.33 3.92 -13.26
C ILE A 57 -2.77 5.16 -13.97
N MET A 58 -2.10 6.04 -13.24
CA MET A 58 -1.57 7.30 -13.74
C MET A 58 -0.10 7.17 -14.14
N GLU A 59 0.20 7.39 -15.43
CA GLU A 59 1.57 7.28 -15.95
C GLU A 59 2.53 8.29 -15.32
N ASP A 60 2.09 9.52 -15.03
CA ASP A 60 2.90 10.54 -14.37
C ASP A 60 3.38 10.13 -12.97
N LYS A 61 2.61 9.28 -12.27
CA LYS A 61 3.02 8.69 -10.99
C LYS A 61 4.14 7.68 -11.18
N LEU A 62 4.01 6.84 -12.19
CA LEU A 62 5.04 5.86 -12.53
C LEU A 62 6.33 6.54 -13.01
N ASP A 63 6.22 7.64 -13.77
CA ASP A 63 7.38 8.47 -14.13
C ASP A 63 8.09 9.02 -12.90
N SER A 64 7.32 9.45 -11.90
CA SER A 64 7.87 9.91 -10.63
C SER A 64 8.60 8.79 -9.87
N VAL A 65 8.05 7.57 -9.86
CA VAL A 65 8.70 6.39 -9.27
C VAL A 65 10.03 6.09 -9.99
N ARG A 66 10.01 6.05 -11.33
CA ARG A 66 11.23 5.82 -12.16
C ARG A 66 12.32 6.84 -11.86
N ALA A 67 11.94 8.14 -11.85
CA ALA A 67 12.88 9.22 -11.57
C ALA A 67 13.49 9.11 -10.16
N ARG A 68 12.67 8.83 -9.14
CA ARG A 68 13.12 8.65 -7.76
C ARG A 68 13.99 7.41 -7.60
N GLY A 69 13.62 6.28 -8.20
CA GLY A 69 14.41 5.06 -8.18
C GLY A 69 15.79 5.29 -8.78
N LYS A 70 15.86 5.93 -9.96
CA LYS A 70 17.12 6.29 -10.61
C LYS A 70 17.97 7.24 -9.73
N ALA A 71 17.36 8.25 -9.14
CA ALA A 71 18.06 9.19 -8.26
C ALA A 71 18.62 8.51 -6.99
N ALA A 72 17.96 7.45 -6.51
CA ALA A 72 18.39 6.64 -5.38
C ALA A 72 19.34 5.48 -5.76
N GLY A 73 19.66 5.31 -7.04
CA GLY A 73 20.52 4.21 -7.53
C GLY A 73 19.87 2.83 -7.41
N LEU A 74 18.54 2.74 -7.44
CA LEU A 74 17.79 1.50 -7.29
C LEU A 74 17.48 0.90 -8.68
N GLU A 75 17.81 -0.38 -8.87
CA GLU A 75 17.54 -1.14 -10.10
C GLU A 75 16.48 -2.23 -9.90
N ASN A 76 15.99 -2.38 -8.67
CA ASN A 76 15.06 -3.42 -8.26
C ASN A 76 13.58 -2.99 -8.25
N ILE A 77 13.24 -1.94 -9.00
CA ILE A 77 11.86 -1.44 -9.13
C ILE A 77 11.36 -1.61 -10.56
N ASP A 78 10.25 -2.32 -10.74
CA ASP A 78 9.47 -2.33 -11.97
C ASP A 78 8.25 -1.43 -11.82
N THR A 79 7.81 -0.81 -12.90
CA THR A 79 6.59 0.00 -12.92
C THR A 79 5.59 -0.60 -13.90
N VAL A 80 4.31 -0.71 -13.49
CA VAL A 80 3.24 -1.25 -14.31
C VAL A 80 2.05 -0.30 -14.28
N ARG A 81 1.68 0.22 -15.46
CA ARG A 81 0.44 0.99 -15.59
C ARG A 81 -0.75 0.05 -15.68
N THR A 82 -1.67 0.14 -14.74
CA THR A 82 -2.83 -0.76 -14.69
C THR A 82 -4.00 -0.18 -13.91
N ASN A 83 -5.20 -0.68 -14.21
CA ASN A 83 -6.38 -0.46 -13.38
C ASN A 83 -6.60 -1.69 -12.49
N LEU A 84 -6.25 -1.58 -11.22
CA LEU A 84 -6.34 -2.66 -10.23
C LEU A 84 -7.80 -3.08 -9.88
N GLU A 85 -8.80 -2.35 -10.35
CA GLU A 85 -10.22 -2.74 -10.25
C GLU A 85 -10.62 -3.85 -11.25
N VAL A 86 -9.68 -4.25 -12.11
CA VAL A 86 -9.88 -5.32 -13.10
C VAL A 86 -9.03 -6.52 -12.69
N GLY A 87 -9.66 -7.65 -12.43
CA GLY A 87 -8.96 -8.87 -12.01
C GLY A 87 -7.90 -9.31 -13.03
N GLY A 88 -6.75 -9.71 -12.57
CA GLY A 88 -5.60 -10.12 -13.40
C GLY A 88 -4.84 -8.98 -14.07
N SER A 89 -5.29 -7.74 -13.91
CA SER A 89 -4.71 -6.58 -14.61
C SER A 89 -3.32 -6.18 -14.10
N SER A 90 -2.92 -6.62 -12.91
CA SER A 90 -1.59 -6.35 -12.38
C SER A 90 -0.46 -6.96 -13.22
N GLY A 91 -0.76 -7.99 -14.03
CA GLY A 91 0.22 -8.76 -14.78
C GLY A 91 1.13 -9.63 -13.91
N LEU A 92 0.94 -9.61 -12.59
CA LEU A 92 1.68 -10.44 -11.64
C LEU A 92 1.14 -11.87 -11.63
N ALA A 93 2.03 -12.86 -11.54
CA ALA A 93 1.64 -14.26 -11.43
C ALA A 93 0.97 -14.57 -10.08
N ASP A 94 0.11 -15.58 -10.05
CA ASP A 94 -0.52 -16.07 -8.82
C ASP A 94 0.55 -16.51 -7.82
N GLY A 95 0.36 -16.14 -6.56
CA GLY A 95 1.26 -16.57 -5.49
C GLY A 95 2.72 -16.11 -5.63
N SER A 96 2.97 -14.99 -6.30
CA SER A 96 4.32 -14.52 -6.61
C SER A 96 4.87 -13.47 -5.63
N GLN A 97 3.99 -12.83 -4.83
CA GLN A 97 4.37 -11.73 -3.95
C GLN A 97 4.40 -12.14 -2.47
N ASP A 98 5.41 -11.68 -1.74
CA ASP A 98 5.50 -11.83 -0.28
C ASP A 98 4.60 -10.83 0.44
N ILE A 99 4.56 -9.58 -0.09
CA ILE A 99 3.76 -8.50 0.45
C ILE A 99 3.06 -7.75 -0.68
N VAL A 100 1.79 -7.40 -0.46
CA VAL A 100 1.08 -6.37 -1.21
C VAL A 100 0.88 -5.17 -0.29
N ILE A 101 1.23 -3.97 -0.76
CA ILE A 101 1.02 -2.72 -0.05
C ILE A 101 -0.20 -2.02 -0.64
N LEU A 102 -1.08 -1.54 0.23
CA LEU A 102 -2.25 -0.72 -0.08
C LEU A 102 -2.19 0.52 0.82
N ALA A 103 -1.56 1.59 0.34
CA ALA A 103 -1.35 2.80 1.13
C ALA A 103 -2.16 3.98 0.59
N THR A 104 -3.19 4.41 1.33
CA THR A 104 -4.05 5.55 1.02
C THR A 104 -4.59 5.53 -0.42
N MET A 105 -5.03 4.38 -0.89
CA MET A 105 -5.54 4.20 -2.25
C MET A 105 -6.97 3.65 -2.31
N LEU A 106 -7.38 2.82 -1.34
CA LEU A 106 -8.70 2.17 -1.39
C LEU A 106 -9.86 3.17 -1.23
N PHE A 107 -9.66 4.29 -0.55
CA PHE A 107 -10.72 5.30 -0.39
C PHE A 107 -11.25 5.82 -1.73
N GLN A 108 -10.41 5.85 -2.77
CA GLN A 108 -10.76 6.34 -4.10
C GLN A 108 -11.62 5.35 -4.91
N SER A 109 -11.59 4.06 -4.55
CA SER A 109 -12.23 3.01 -5.33
C SER A 109 -13.62 2.66 -4.80
N GLN A 110 -14.55 2.46 -5.74
CA GLN A 110 -15.86 1.84 -5.46
C GLN A 110 -15.79 0.30 -5.56
N LYS A 111 -14.69 -0.25 -6.09
CA LYS A 111 -14.47 -1.68 -6.30
C LYS A 111 -13.39 -2.25 -5.39
N LYS A 112 -13.38 -1.83 -4.12
CA LYS A 112 -12.40 -2.28 -3.12
C LYS A 112 -12.28 -3.81 -3.06
N ALA A 113 -13.40 -4.52 -3.15
CA ALA A 113 -13.41 -5.98 -3.11
C ALA A 113 -12.64 -6.60 -4.29
N ASP A 114 -12.68 -6.01 -5.49
CA ASP A 114 -11.97 -6.53 -6.66
C ASP A 114 -10.46 -6.30 -6.53
N ILE A 115 -10.05 -5.15 -5.99
CA ILE A 115 -8.64 -4.86 -5.66
C ILE A 115 -8.13 -5.87 -4.62
N LEU A 116 -8.91 -6.16 -3.58
CA LEU A 116 -8.53 -7.13 -2.55
C LEU A 116 -8.45 -8.57 -3.08
N LYS A 117 -9.32 -8.95 -4.03
CA LYS A 117 -9.20 -10.25 -4.73
C LYS A 117 -7.92 -10.34 -5.53
N GLU A 118 -7.53 -9.26 -6.24
CA GLU A 118 -6.28 -9.22 -7.00
C GLU A 118 -5.08 -9.31 -6.03
N ALA A 119 -5.09 -8.57 -4.93
CA ALA A 119 -4.07 -8.67 -3.89
C ALA A 119 -3.97 -10.11 -3.34
N ALA A 120 -5.11 -10.74 -3.05
CA ALA A 120 -5.15 -12.13 -2.60
C ALA A 120 -4.61 -13.12 -3.64
N ARG A 121 -4.91 -12.92 -4.94
CA ARG A 121 -4.42 -13.78 -6.02
C ARG A 121 -2.92 -13.78 -6.13
N VAL A 122 -2.30 -12.60 -6.11
CA VAL A 122 -0.85 -12.45 -6.31
C VAL A 122 -0.01 -12.83 -5.09
N LEU A 123 -0.61 -12.86 -3.89
CA LEU A 123 0.10 -13.20 -2.66
C LEU A 123 0.41 -14.69 -2.55
N LYS A 124 1.63 -15.01 -2.12
CA LYS A 124 2.01 -16.35 -1.65
C LYS A 124 1.09 -16.80 -0.52
N SER A 125 1.06 -18.10 -0.23
CA SER A 125 0.24 -18.66 0.86
C SER A 125 0.54 -18.06 2.23
N ALA A 126 1.81 -17.74 2.52
CA ALA A 126 2.26 -17.04 3.73
C ALA A 126 2.40 -15.52 3.52
N GLY A 127 1.93 -15.00 2.40
CA GLY A 127 2.02 -13.58 2.07
C GLY A 127 1.07 -12.73 2.90
N LYS A 128 1.34 -11.44 2.94
CA LYS A 128 0.58 -10.48 3.75
C LYS A 128 0.24 -9.21 2.99
N VAL A 129 -0.84 -8.54 3.40
CA VAL A 129 -1.16 -7.19 2.95
C VAL A 129 -0.78 -6.20 4.03
N ALA A 130 -0.01 -5.18 3.68
CA ALA A 130 0.24 -4.01 4.50
C ALA A 130 -0.72 -2.89 4.05
N LEU A 131 -1.71 -2.59 4.90
CA LEU A 131 -2.71 -1.56 4.65
C LEU A 131 -2.42 -0.32 5.48
N VAL A 132 -2.53 0.84 4.85
CA VAL A 132 -2.64 2.15 5.50
C VAL A 132 -3.80 2.90 4.89
N GLU A 133 -4.73 3.42 5.70
CA GLU A 133 -5.87 4.17 5.20
C GLU A 133 -6.32 5.28 6.14
N TRP A 134 -7.12 6.22 5.61
CA TRP A 134 -7.59 7.39 6.32
C TRP A 134 -8.60 7.05 7.41
N LYS A 135 -8.39 7.55 8.62
CA LYS A 135 -9.35 7.45 9.72
C LYS A 135 -10.60 8.28 9.44
N LYS A 136 -11.77 7.76 9.81
CA LYS A 136 -13.00 8.54 9.93
C LYS A 136 -12.96 9.44 11.17
N GLY A 137 -13.65 10.58 11.11
CA GLY A 137 -13.80 11.46 12.25
C GLY A 137 -12.58 12.32 12.62
N THR A 138 -11.55 12.35 11.78
CA THR A 138 -10.32 13.12 12.08
C THR A 138 -10.34 14.55 11.55
N GLY A 139 -11.44 15.00 10.91
CA GLY A 139 -11.65 16.37 10.45
C GLY A 139 -10.67 16.88 9.37
N GLY A 140 -11.06 17.87 8.60
CA GLY A 140 -10.29 18.85 7.80
C GLY A 140 -9.15 18.43 6.86
N PHE A 141 -8.51 17.29 7.03
CA PHE A 141 -7.38 16.84 6.23
C PHE A 141 -7.68 15.54 5.49
N GLY A 142 -7.11 15.39 4.30
CA GLY A 142 -7.28 14.19 3.47
C GLY A 142 -8.57 14.21 2.63
N PRO A 143 -9.02 13.03 2.17
CA PRO A 143 -10.22 12.92 1.35
C PRO A 143 -11.49 13.24 2.13
N PRO A 144 -12.59 13.56 1.42
CA PRO A 144 -13.90 13.72 2.03
C PRO A 144 -14.28 12.55 2.94
N GLU A 145 -14.99 12.85 4.03
CA GLU A 145 -15.32 11.86 5.08
C GLU A 145 -16.12 10.67 4.54
N GLU A 146 -17.00 10.92 3.57
CA GLU A 146 -17.83 9.90 2.91
C GLU A 146 -17.04 8.88 2.09
N LEU A 147 -15.82 9.21 1.65
CA LEU A 147 -14.94 8.30 0.93
C LEU A 147 -14.11 7.42 1.87
N ARG A 148 -14.01 7.82 3.15
CA ARG A 148 -13.21 7.07 4.13
C ARG A 148 -13.97 5.83 4.59
N THR A 149 -13.25 4.73 4.75
CA THR A 149 -13.77 3.47 5.27
C THR A 149 -13.38 3.33 6.73
N SER A 150 -14.32 2.96 7.60
CA SER A 150 -14.01 2.71 9.02
C SER A 150 -13.07 1.50 9.16
N GLU A 151 -12.34 1.43 10.27
CA GLU A 151 -11.48 0.27 10.58
C GLU A 151 -12.28 -1.03 10.61
N GLN A 152 -13.49 -1.00 11.17
CA GLN A 152 -14.39 -2.16 11.26
C GLN A 152 -14.85 -2.63 9.87
N ASP A 153 -15.31 -1.70 9.02
CA ASP A 153 -15.75 -2.02 7.67
C ASP A 153 -14.59 -2.53 6.81
N MET A 154 -13.39 -1.95 6.98
CA MET A 154 -12.19 -2.39 6.28
C MET A 154 -11.82 -3.82 6.67
N GLN A 155 -11.83 -4.15 7.97
CA GLN A 155 -11.58 -5.53 8.42
C GLN A 155 -12.63 -6.50 7.88
N ALA A 156 -13.91 -6.09 7.79
CA ALA A 156 -14.96 -6.91 7.19
C ALA A 156 -14.70 -7.17 5.69
N LEU A 157 -14.26 -6.17 4.93
CA LEU A 157 -13.87 -6.31 3.53
C LEU A 157 -12.71 -7.29 3.35
N PHE A 158 -11.67 -7.18 4.18
CA PHE A 158 -10.52 -8.09 4.14
C PHE A 158 -10.91 -9.52 4.51
N LYS A 159 -11.77 -9.70 5.52
CA LYS A 159 -12.29 -11.01 5.89
C LYS A 159 -13.08 -11.65 4.73
N ALA A 160 -13.92 -10.87 4.05
CA ALA A 160 -14.65 -11.34 2.86
C ALA A 160 -13.74 -11.71 1.70
N ALA A 161 -12.55 -11.10 1.60
CA ALA A 161 -11.52 -11.42 0.61
C ALA A 161 -10.60 -12.59 1.02
N GLY A 162 -10.86 -13.26 2.17
CA GLY A 162 -10.14 -14.44 2.62
C GLY A 162 -8.95 -14.18 3.53
N PHE A 163 -8.84 -12.98 4.11
CA PHE A 163 -7.83 -12.66 5.12
C PHE A 163 -8.40 -12.88 6.53
N ALA A 164 -7.77 -13.76 7.31
CA ALA A 164 -8.30 -14.20 8.59
C ALA A 164 -7.78 -13.40 9.79
N ASN A 165 -6.55 -12.94 9.72
CA ASN A 165 -5.86 -12.29 10.84
C ASN A 165 -5.52 -10.84 10.49
N ALA A 166 -5.66 -9.95 11.49
CA ALA A 166 -5.33 -8.54 11.37
C ALA A 166 -4.49 -8.09 12.58
N ARG A 167 -3.27 -7.62 12.32
CA ARG A 167 -2.45 -6.95 13.34
C ARG A 167 -2.49 -5.45 13.07
N LYS A 168 -3.06 -4.69 14.01
CA LYS A 168 -3.07 -3.24 13.93
C LYS A 168 -1.70 -2.66 14.28
N PHE A 169 -1.32 -1.55 13.62
CA PHE A 169 -0.17 -0.72 13.98
C PHE A 169 -0.53 0.76 13.90
N ASP A 170 0.25 1.60 14.56
CA ASP A 170 0.06 3.05 14.52
C ASP A 170 0.60 3.62 13.20
N ALA A 171 -0.26 4.30 12.47
CA ALA A 171 0.06 4.98 11.21
C ALA A 171 -0.12 6.52 11.34
N GLY A 172 -0.03 7.05 12.56
CA GLY A 172 -0.15 8.48 12.84
C GLY A 172 -1.58 8.95 13.13
N GLN A 173 -1.73 10.24 13.29
CA GLN A 173 -2.98 10.86 13.77
C GLN A 173 -4.15 10.62 12.81
N PHE A 174 -3.93 10.74 11.51
CA PHE A 174 -4.96 10.75 10.47
C PHE A 174 -5.19 9.41 9.78
N HIS A 175 -4.32 8.41 10.04
CA HIS A 175 -4.36 7.12 9.38
C HIS A 175 -4.44 5.98 10.39
N TYR A 176 -4.98 4.85 9.94
CA TYR A 176 -4.85 3.56 10.62
C TYR A 176 -4.05 2.59 9.75
N GLY A 177 -3.38 1.66 10.39
CA GLY A 177 -2.61 0.63 9.69
C GLY A 177 -2.95 -0.77 10.16
N PHE A 178 -2.96 -1.73 9.23
CA PHE A 178 -3.12 -3.16 9.50
C PHE A 178 -2.16 -3.99 8.66
N ILE A 179 -1.67 -5.07 9.24
CA ILE A 179 -1.09 -6.20 8.49
C ILE A 179 -2.11 -7.31 8.49
N PHE A 180 -2.59 -7.69 7.30
CA PHE A 180 -3.51 -8.80 7.12
C PHE A 180 -2.78 -10.03 6.61
N THR A 181 -3.10 -11.21 7.16
CA THR A 181 -2.63 -12.52 6.69
C THR A 181 -3.82 -13.45 6.45
N ARG A 182 -3.61 -14.46 5.65
CA ARG A 182 -4.60 -15.52 5.42
C ARG A 182 -4.68 -16.48 6.60
#